data_4ef4110bf7166c9057bf7c5f26e11946
#
_entry.id   4ef4110bf7166c9057bf7c5f26e11946
#
_cell.length_a   1.000
_cell.length_b   1.000
_cell.length_c   1.000
_cell.angle_alpha   90.00
_cell.angle_beta   90.00
_cell.angle_gamma   90.00
#
_symmetry.space_group_name_H-M   'P 1'
#
loop_
_entity.id
_entity.type
_entity.pdbx_description
1 polymer ?
#
loop_
_entity_poly.entity_id
_entity_poly.type
_entity_poly.pdbx_seq_one_letter_code
_entity_poly.pdbx_strand_id
1 'polypeptide(L)'
;MKNTFLDYGYSKEEIENRVNDTFYAIFEGMNRFYFDGINETGYFMDTGNCDARTEGMSYGMLMCVLMDKKEFFDCMWRFSMDFMYMTEGFLKGYFAWSVAPDGKKNAFGPAPDGEEFYAMALFLAGKKWGDGEGIYNYTYWAKKILRTCLHHEISMWEKDSALIRFVPGSKFSDPSYHLMHFYDYFALWADESDRPFWKRAAEESRKYLIKACHPKTGMNPEYGNFDGTPNPYGPPEGHGDFYSDAYRTGANIGLDVLWNNNGKETGFSTIADNLINFFADIDPKDYKKYKIDGTPVLQEDGTEEKALHPIGLLATLAQTTMACSDAAKQNAEKIVRRFWETPLRTGERRYYDNCLYMFAMLALSGKYCVE
;
A
#
# COMPACT_ATOMS: atom_id res chain seq x y z
N MET A 1 2.07 -20.45 3.33
CA MET A 1 1.47 -19.71 2.19
C MET A 1 2.19 -20.05 0.88
N LYS A 2 1.57 -19.80 -0.29
CA LYS A 2 2.20 -20.01 -1.61
C LYS A 2 3.43 -19.11 -1.74
N ASN A 3 4.53 -19.66 -2.28
CA ASN A 3 5.76 -18.92 -2.57
C ASN A 3 5.98 -18.94 -4.08
N THR A 4 5.71 -17.82 -4.73
CA THR A 4 5.76 -17.68 -6.20
C THR A 4 7.18 -17.80 -6.75
N PHE A 5 8.19 -17.37 -6.00
CA PHE A 5 9.58 -17.51 -6.42
C PHE A 5 10.03 -18.99 -6.49
N LEU A 6 9.57 -19.83 -5.56
CA LEU A 6 9.81 -21.27 -5.64
C LEU A 6 9.17 -21.89 -6.89
N ASP A 7 7.95 -21.45 -7.24
CA ASP A 7 7.25 -21.94 -8.44
C ASP A 7 8.03 -21.62 -9.74
N TYR A 8 8.84 -20.55 -9.72
CA TYR A 8 9.69 -20.13 -10.85
C TYR A 8 11.16 -20.59 -10.74
N GLY A 9 11.47 -21.48 -9.81
CA GLY A 9 12.75 -22.19 -9.74
C GLY A 9 13.86 -21.56 -8.92
N TYR A 10 13.56 -20.48 -8.18
CA TYR A 10 14.51 -19.92 -7.21
C TYR A 10 14.57 -20.81 -5.96
N SER A 11 15.76 -20.97 -5.38
CA SER A 11 15.92 -21.77 -4.16
C SER A 11 15.43 -21.03 -2.91
N LYS A 12 15.13 -21.78 -1.85
CA LYS A 12 14.74 -21.20 -0.55
C LYS A 12 15.81 -20.27 0.01
N GLU A 13 17.08 -20.64 -0.15
CA GLU A 13 18.22 -19.86 0.35
C GLU A 13 18.36 -18.52 -0.40
N GLU A 14 18.27 -18.54 -1.74
CA GLU A 14 18.31 -17.31 -2.55
C GLU A 14 17.16 -16.37 -2.18
N ILE A 15 15.95 -16.91 -1.99
CA ILE A 15 14.77 -16.13 -1.61
C ILE A 15 14.96 -15.51 -0.23
N GLU A 16 15.39 -16.30 0.75
CA GLU A 16 15.61 -15.82 2.13
C GLU A 16 16.67 -14.71 2.17
N ASN A 17 17.81 -14.95 1.50
CA ASN A 17 18.88 -13.98 1.41
C ASN A 17 18.37 -12.68 0.74
N ARG A 18 17.65 -12.78 -0.39
CA ARG A 18 17.15 -11.63 -1.11
C ARG A 18 16.15 -10.79 -0.29
N VAL A 19 15.26 -11.44 0.46
CA VAL A 19 14.32 -10.75 1.37
C VAL A 19 15.08 -10.04 2.49
N ASN A 20 16.04 -10.71 3.13
CA ASN A 20 16.85 -10.13 4.21
C ASN A 20 17.73 -8.98 3.71
N ASP A 21 18.38 -9.13 2.56
CA ASP A 21 19.19 -8.07 1.95
C ASP A 21 18.34 -6.85 1.57
N THR A 22 17.12 -7.08 1.08
CA THR A 22 16.17 -6.00 0.77
C THR A 22 15.78 -5.24 2.03
N PHE A 23 15.43 -5.95 3.11
CA PHE A 23 15.12 -5.33 4.40
C PHE A 23 16.32 -4.54 4.93
N TYR A 24 17.50 -5.15 4.94
CA TYR A 24 18.74 -4.49 5.38
C TYR A 24 19.03 -3.22 4.59
N ALA A 25 18.90 -3.25 3.27
CA ALA A 25 19.16 -2.09 2.42
C ALA A 25 18.23 -0.91 2.74
N ILE A 26 16.98 -1.19 3.13
CA ILE A 26 15.97 -0.18 3.48
C ILE A 26 16.20 0.40 4.88
N PHE A 27 16.56 -0.43 5.85
CA PHE A 27 16.65 -0.03 7.27
C PHE A 27 18.05 0.36 7.70
N GLU A 28 19.10 -0.28 7.20
CA GLU A 28 20.47 -0.17 7.72
C GLU A 28 21.51 0.19 6.66
N GLY A 29 21.26 -0.15 5.36
CA GLY A 29 22.21 0.04 4.27
C GLY A 29 22.54 1.50 3.94
N MET A 30 23.52 1.73 3.06
CA MET A 30 23.95 3.09 2.66
C MET A 30 22.84 3.90 1.98
N ASN A 31 21.91 3.24 1.30
CA ASN A 31 20.75 3.88 0.64
C ASN A 31 19.47 3.75 1.46
N ARG A 32 19.58 3.50 2.76
CA ARG A 32 18.44 3.43 3.66
C ARG A 32 17.59 4.70 3.63
N PHE A 33 16.36 4.57 4.00
CA PHE A 33 15.46 5.70 4.31
C PHE A 33 14.80 5.56 5.70
N TYR A 34 15.21 4.57 6.48
CA TYR A 34 15.01 4.56 7.93
C TYR A 34 16.09 5.42 8.59
N PHE A 35 15.68 6.27 9.52
CA PHE A 35 16.57 7.13 10.31
C PHE A 35 16.17 7.10 11.78
N ASP A 36 17.17 7.18 12.65
CA ASP A 36 16.93 7.42 14.07
C ASP A 36 16.39 8.84 14.27
N GLY A 37 15.32 8.92 15.06
CA GLY A 37 14.67 10.17 15.42
C GLY A 37 15.11 10.66 16.81
N ILE A 38 14.52 11.76 17.26
CA ILE A 38 14.72 12.28 18.62
C ILE A 38 14.04 11.36 19.63
N ASN A 39 14.53 11.34 20.88
CA ASN A 39 13.95 10.59 22.02
C ASN A 39 13.81 9.07 21.75
N GLU A 40 14.82 8.45 21.16
CA GLU A 40 14.84 7.02 20.84
C GLU A 40 13.67 6.58 19.94
N THR A 41 13.21 7.47 19.07
CA THR A 41 12.25 7.18 18.01
C THR A 41 12.97 6.81 16.71
N GLY A 42 12.23 6.31 15.73
CA GLY A 42 12.73 6.04 14.38
C GLY A 42 11.68 6.36 13.33
N TYR A 43 12.09 6.71 12.13
CA TYR A 43 11.15 7.07 11.08
C TYR A 43 11.64 6.70 9.67
N PHE A 44 10.69 6.43 8.79
CA PHE A 44 10.93 6.43 7.35
C PHE A 44 10.81 7.86 6.82
N MET A 45 11.79 8.26 6.04
CA MET A 45 11.82 9.54 5.34
C MET A 45 11.46 9.35 3.87
N ASP A 46 10.45 10.05 3.39
CA ASP A 46 10.32 10.29 1.95
C ASP A 46 11.51 11.16 1.53
N THR A 47 12.48 10.51 0.93
CA THR A 47 13.76 11.14 0.56
C THR A 47 13.63 12.13 -0.58
N GLY A 48 12.51 12.12 -1.31
CA GLY A 48 12.21 13.11 -2.34
C GLY A 48 11.59 14.40 -1.81
N ASN A 49 10.87 14.31 -0.68
CA ASN A 49 10.18 15.44 -0.06
C ASN A 49 10.76 15.83 1.31
N CYS A 50 11.71 15.04 1.82
CA CYS A 50 12.37 15.27 3.11
C CYS A 50 11.39 15.36 4.31
N ASP A 51 10.37 14.52 4.30
CA ASP A 51 9.37 14.42 5.37
C ASP A 51 9.11 12.95 5.77
N ALA A 52 8.52 12.74 6.95
CA ALA A 52 7.98 11.46 7.37
C ALA A 52 6.46 11.47 7.13
N ARG A 53 5.95 10.43 6.48
CA ARG A 53 4.53 10.27 6.11
C ARG A 53 3.90 9.10 6.81
N THR A 54 2.61 9.20 7.17
CA THR A 54 1.88 8.07 7.77
C THR A 54 1.92 6.83 6.86
N GLU A 55 1.90 6.99 5.54
CA GLU A 55 2.12 5.94 4.56
C GLU A 55 3.42 5.16 4.87
N GLY A 56 4.57 5.83 4.83
CA GLY A 56 5.86 5.19 5.05
C GLY A 56 6.03 4.63 6.45
N MET A 57 5.55 5.34 7.47
CA MET A 57 5.62 4.90 8.85
C MET A 57 4.85 3.59 9.06
N SER A 58 3.61 3.53 8.59
CA SER A 58 2.77 2.35 8.71
C SER A 58 3.27 1.18 7.84
N TYR A 59 3.81 1.46 6.65
CA TYR A 59 4.47 0.47 5.80
C TYR A 59 5.70 -0.15 6.49
N GLY A 60 6.57 0.70 7.05
CA GLY A 60 7.75 0.24 7.79
C GLY A 60 7.38 -0.62 9.00
N MET A 61 6.35 -0.23 9.75
CA MET A 61 5.84 -1.03 10.87
C MET A 61 5.32 -2.39 10.38
N LEU A 62 4.57 -2.44 9.28
CA LEU A 62 4.11 -3.71 8.72
C LEU A 62 5.26 -4.59 8.25
N MET A 63 6.27 -4.02 7.57
CA MET A 63 7.50 -4.74 7.21
C MET A 63 8.21 -5.30 8.45
N CYS A 64 8.32 -4.51 9.51
CA CYS A 64 8.96 -4.93 10.76
C CYS A 64 8.25 -6.10 11.43
N VAL A 65 6.92 -6.08 11.51
CA VAL A 65 6.20 -7.21 12.14
C VAL A 65 6.29 -8.48 11.29
N LEU A 66 6.25 -8.37 9.96
CA LEU A 66 6.40 -9.51 9.05
C LEU A 66 7.83 -10.10 9.10
N MET A 67 8.84 -9.27 9.32
CA MET A 67 10.27 -9.65 9.43
C MET A 67 10.74 -9.89 10.85
N ASP A 68 9.85 -9.87 11.85
CA ASP A 68 10.17 -10.06 13.28
C ASP A 68 11.20 -9.06 13.83
N LYS A 69 11.02 -7.77 13.53
CA LYS A 69 11.92 -6.67 13.90
C LYS A 69 11.23 -5.70 14.87
N LYS A 70 10.98 -6.16 16.10
CA LYS A 70 10.22 -5.43 17.12
C LYS A 70 10.82 -4.08 17.48
N GLU A 71 12.15 -3.97 17.57
CA GLU A 71 12.81 -2.71 17.97
C GLU A 71 12.55 -1.58 16.98
N PHE A 72 12.71 -1.83 15.68
CA PHE A 72 12.37 -0.85 14.64
C PHE A 72 10.87 -0.51 14.65
N PHE A 73 10.01 -1.51 14.84
CA PHE A 73 8.57 -1.32 14.95
C PHE A 73 8.22 -0.35 16.07
N ASP A 74 8.75 -0.58 17.27
CA ASP A 74 8.46 0.23 18.45
C ASP A 74 9.00 1.65 18.31
N CYS A 75 10.18 1.84 17.73
CA CYS A 75 10.74 3.15 17.44
C CYS A 75 9.86 3.96 16.47
N MET A 76 9.38 3.33 15.39
CA MET A 76 8.49 3.97 14.43
C MET A 76 7.10 4.26 15.01
N TRP A 77 6.56 3.33 15.79
CA TRP A 77 5.29 3.53 16.47
C TRP A 77 5.36 4.68 17.48
N ARG A 78 6.45 4.77 18.26
CA ARG A 78 6.68 5.90 19.17
C ARG A 78 6.75 7.22 18.41
N PHE A 79 7.50 7.27 17.29
CA PHE A 79 7.55 8.48 16.45
C PHE A 79 6.14 8.91 16.01
N SER A 80 5.35 7.95 15.53
CA SER A 80 3.98 8.21 15.05
C SER A 80 3.09 8.76 16.18
N MET A 81 3.23 8.22 17.40
CA MET A 81 2.45 8.67 18.55
C MET A 81 2.89 10.04 19.06
N ASP A 82 4.20 10.30 19.12
CA ASP A 82 4.74 11.54 19.68
C ASP A 82 4.56 12.73 18.73
N PHE A 83 4.65 12.51 17.40
CA PHE A 83 4.71 13.62 16.45
C PHE A 83 3.55 13.67 15.46
N MET A 84 2.94 12.54 15.09
CA MET A 84 1.87 12.50 14.10
C MET A 84 0.48 12.45 14.73
N TYR A 85 0.28 11.70 15.81
CA TYR A 85 -1.02 11.56 16.45
C TYR A 85 -1.55 12.91 16.93
N MET A 86 -2.80 13.25 16.57
CA MET A 86 -3.43 14.52 16.94
C MET A 86 -4.29 14.35 18.19
N THR A 87 -3.87 14.99 19.29
CA THR A 87 -4.56 14.93 20.58
C THR A 87 -5.58 16.05 20.78
N GLU A 88 -5.58 17.05 19.91
CA GLU A 88 -6.43 18.23 19.96
C GLU A 88 -6.88 18.68 18.55
N GLY A 89 -7.76 19.66 18.49
CA GLY A 89 -8.29 20.17 17.23
C GLY A 89 -9.42 19.33 16.66
N PHE A 90 -9.90 19.75 15.49
CA PHE A 90 -11.09 19.20 14.84
C PHE A 90 -10.89 17.76 14.34
N LEU A 91 -9.67 17.38 13.97
CA LEU A 91 -9.31 16.04 13.53
C LEU A 91 -8.58 15.22 14.61
N LYS A 92 -8.85 15.55 15.88
CA LYS A 92 -8.33 14.81 17.03
C LYS A 92 -8.62 13.30 16.89
N GLY A 93 -7.60 12.50 17.14
CA GLY A 93 -7.70 11.03 17.08
C GLY A 93 -7.20 10.43 15.77
N TYR A 94 -7.00 11.24 14.74
CA TYR A 94 -6.29 10.89 13.52
C TYR A 94 -4.81 11.23 13.59
N PHE A 95 -4.04 10.82 12.60
CA PHE A 95 -2.63 11.16 12.46
C PHE A 95 -2.43 12.25 11.41
N ALA A 96 -1.55 13.21 11.68
CA ALA A 96 -1.08 14.15 10.67
C ALA A 96 -0.27 13.39 9.61
N TRP A 97 -0.70 13.44 8.37
CA TRP A 97 -0.14 12.59 7.32
C TRP A 97 1.34 12.89 6.98
N SER A 98 1.81 14.11 7.27
CA SER A 98 3.19 14.53 7.01
C SER A 98 3.74 15.35 8.17
N VAL A 99 4.94 14.99 8.61
CA VAL A 99 5.75 15.72 9.60
C VAL A 99 7.19 15.83 9.13
N ALA A 100 7.86 16.92 9.52
CA ALA A 100 9.29 17.07 9.31
C ALA A 100 10.09 16.11 10.21
N PRO A 101 11.38 15.81 9.91
CA PRO A 101 12.24 14.96 10.73
C PRO A 101 12.40 15.40 12.19
N ASP A 102 12.22 16.69 12.47
CA ASP A 102 12.22 17.25 13.83
C ASP A 102 10.88 17.14 14.57
N GLY A 103 9.90 16.46 13.97
CA GLY A 103 8.57 16.22 14.53
C GLY A 103 7.56 17.35 14.30
N LYS A 104 7.92 18.43 13.61
CA LYS A 104 6.98 19.52 13.29
C LYS A 104 5.99 19.04 12.22
N LYS A 105 4.70 19.21 12.50
CA LYS A 105 3.63 18.86 11.56
C LYS A 105 3.66 19.78 10.33
N ASN A 106 3.74 19.19 9.15
CA ASN A 106 3.60 19.87 7.85
C ASN A 106 2.12 19.98 7.45
N ALA A 107 1.29 19.06 7.93
CA ALA A 107 -0.14 18.99 7.65
C ALA A 107 -0.92 18.61 8.90
N PHE A 108 -2.21 18.96 8.95
CA PHE A 108 -3.11 18.72 10.08
C PHE A 108 -4.34 17.91 9.65
N GLY A 109 -4.13 16.90 8.82
CA GLY A 109 -5.16 15.98 8.37
C GLY A 109 -4.57 14.59 8.12
N PRO A 110 -5.39 13.53 8.14
CA PRO A 110 -4.94 12.19 7.88
C PRO A 110 -4.93 11.86 6.38
N ALA A 111 -4.17 10.82 6.03
CA ALA A 111 -4.27 10.07 4.78
C ALA A 111 -4.70 8.63 5.13
N PRO A 112 -5.89 8.20 4.71
CA PRO A 112 -6.53 6.97 5.20
C PRO A 112 -5.69 5.70 5.09
N ASP A 113 -4.86 5.54 4.04
CA ASP A 113 -3.95 4.41 3.89
C ASP A 113 -3.01 4.25 5.09
N GLY A 114 -2.53 5.37 5.67
CA GLY A 114 -1.71 5.34 6.86
C GLY A 114 -2.41 4.68 8.05
N GLU A 115 -3.66 5.07 8.33
CA GLU A 115 -4.45 4.52 9.42
C GLU A 115 -4.78 3.04 9.22
N GLU A 116 -5.07 2.62 7.98
CA GLU A 116 -5.35 1.22 7.65
C GLU A 116 -4.13 0.32 7.92
N PHE A 117 -2.96 0.74 7.40
CA PHE A 117 -1.72 0.00 7.60
C PHE A 117 -1.26 0.04 9.06
N TYR A 118 -1.43 1.14 9.79
CA TYR A 118 -1.18 1.18 11.24
C TYR A 118 -2.05 0.17 11.98
N ALA A 119 -3.36 0.15 11.71
CA ALA A 119 -4.26 -0.78 12.38
C ALA A 119 -3.87 -2.23 12.12
N MET A 120 -3.55 -2.58 10.86
CA MET A 120 -3.14 -3.94 10.50
C MET A 120 -1.80 -4.32 11.14
N ALA A 121 -0.80 -3.44 11.06
CA ALA A 121 0.52 -3.68 11.66
C ALA A 121 0.42 -3.87 13.19
N LEU A 122 -0.40 -3.07 13.87
CA LEU A 122 -0.62 -3.17 15.31
C LEU A 122 -1.37 -4.46 15.69
N PHE A 123 -2.38 -4.91 14.94
CA PHE A 123 -3.02 -6.19 15.19
C PHE A 123 -2.04 -7.36 15.06
N LEU A 124 -1.19 -7.34 14.02
CA LEU A 124 -0.17 -8.36 13.84
C LEU A 124 0.88 -8.33 14.96
N ALA A 125 1.28 -7.13 15.41
CA ALA A 125 2.19 -6.96 16.53
C ALA A 125 1.64 -7.54 17.83
N GLY A 126 0.38 -7.23 18.15
CA GLY A 126 -0.30 -7.79 19.32
C GLY A 126 -0.38 -9.32 19.28
N LYS A 127 -0.64 -9.90 18.12
CA LYS A 127 -0.65 -11.36 17.94
C LYS A 127 0.74 -11.98 18.07
N LYS A 128 1.75 -11.35 17.48
CA LYS A 128 3.10 -11.92 17.39
C LYS A 128 3.91 -11.75 18.66
N TRP A 129 3.84 -10.56 19.28
CA TRP A 129 4.67 -10.18 20.41
C TRP A 129 3.89 -10.00 21.71
N GLY A 130 2.55 -10.04 21.64
CA GLY A 130 1.67 -9.73 22.75
C GLY A 130 1.49 -8.23 22.99
N ASP A 131 0.45 -7.88 23.75
CA ASP A 131 0.19 -6.50 24.15
C ASP A 131 1.03 -6.09 25.35
N GLY A 132 1.63 -4.91 25.29
CA GLY A 132 2.31 -4.24 26.38
C GLY A 132 1.43 -3.19 27.08
N GLU A 133 2.07 -2.26 27.79
CA GLU A 133 1.40 -1.14 28.46
C GLU A 133 1.45 0.15 27.63
N GLY A 134 0.53 1.08 27.88
CA GLY A 134 0.51 2.40 27.25
C GLY A 134 0.36 2.36 25.73
N ILE A 135 1.30 2.96 25.01
CA ILE A 135 1.29 2.94 23.53
C ILE A 135 1.58 1.55 22.96
N TYR A 136 2.20 0.67 23.72
CA TYR A 136 2.52 -0.70 23.32
C TYR A 136 1.40 -1.71 23.56
N ASN A 137 0.23 -1.27 24.02
CA ASN A 137 -0.98 -2.07 23.94
C ASN A 137 -1.50 -2.02 22.49
N TYR A 138 -0.85 -2.82 21.63
CA TYR A 138 -1.04 -2.77 20.17
C TYR A 138 -2.48 -3.04 19.76
N THR A 139 -3.12 -4.08 20.33
CA THR A 139 -4.51 -4.43 20.01
C THR A 139 -5.48 -3.31 20.39
N TYR A 140 -5.27 -2.65 21.52
CA TYR A 140 -6.08 -1.50 21.93
C TYR A 140 -5.96 -0.36 20.92
N TRP A 141 -4.73 -0.04 20.48
CA TRP A 141 -4.50 1.06 19.54
C TRP A 141 -5.02 0.75 18.15
N ALA A 142 -4.85 -0.49 17.68
CA ALA A 142 -5.45 -0.92 16.41
C ALA A 142 -6.98 -0.70 16.40
N LYS A 143 -7.67 -1.17 17.43
CA LYS A 143 -9.13 -0.97 17.60
C LYS A 143 -9.50 0.50 17.73
N LYS A 144 -8.70 1.29 18.45
CA LYS A 144 -8.94 2.73 18.63
C LYS A 144 -8.82 3.48 17.31
N ILE A 145 -7.82 3.17 16.47
CA ILE A 145 -7.67 3.73 15.13
C ILE A 145 -8.91 3.41 14.29
N LEU A 146 -9.30 2.14 14.17
CA LEU A 146 -10.47 1.74 13.39
C LEU A 146 -11.76 2.40 13.87
N ARG A 147 -11.94 2.50 15.18
CA ARG A 147 -13.09 3.19 15.80
C ARG A 147 -13.10 4.68 15.40
N THR A 148 -11.94 5.33 15.44
CA THR A 148 -11.83 6.75 15.02
C THR A 148 -12.18 6.88 13.55
N CYS A 149 -11.66 6.02 12.68
CA CYS A 149 -11.94 6.04 11.24
C CYS A 149 -13.44 5.97 10.92
N LEU A 150 -14.22 5.20 11.68
CA LEU A 150 -15.64 5.00 11.44
C LEU A 150 -16.54 6.00 12.17
N HIS A 151 -16.20 6.37 13.41
CA HIS A 151 -17.11 7.08 14.30
C HIS A 151 -16.73 8.54 14.56
N HIS A 152 -15.60 9.01 14.02
CA HIS A 152 -15.29 10.42 14.04
C HIS A 152 -16.41 11.22 13.35
N GLU A 153 -16.66 12.45 13.79
CA GLU A 153 -17.68 13.34 13.19
C GLU A 153 -17.47 13.47 11.67
N ILE A 154 -16.21 13.55 11.24
CA ILE A 154 -15.84 13.45 9.83
C ILE A 154 -15.12 12.09 9.63
N SER A 155 -15.88 11.09 9.24
CA SER A 155 -15.37 9.73 9.05
C SER A 155 -14.54 9.57 7.78
N MET A 156 -13.62 8.60 7.79
CA MET A 156 -12.86 8.20 6.62
C MET A 156 -13.67 7.36 5.63
N TRP A 157 -14.76 6.75 6.06
CA TRP A 157 -15.63 5.95 5.20
C TRP A 157 -16.94 6.67 4.90
N GLU A 158 -17.40 6.52 3.68
CA GLU A 158 -18.77 6.86 3.31
C GLU A 158 -19.71 5.78 3.90
N LYS A 159 -20.66 6.20 4.74
CA LYS A 159 -21.44 5.25 5.56
C LYS A 159 -22.43 4.41 4.74
N ASP A 160 -23.02 4.98 3.70
CA ASP A 160 -24.06 4.32 2.91
C ASP A 160 -23.45 3.31 1.91
N SER A 161 -22.34 3.66 1.28
CA SER A 161 -21.61 2.80 0.34
C SER A 161 -20.59 1.88 1.01
N ALA A 162 -20.14 2.19 2.23
CA ALA A 162 -19.01 1.58 2.91
C ALA A 162 -17.69 1.66 2.12
N LEU A 163 -17.53 2.67 1.25
CA LEU A 163 -16.31 2.92 0.52
C LEU A 163 -15.43 3.92 1.28
N ILE A 164 -14.13 3.71 1.22
CA ILE A 164 -13.14 4.62 1.81
C ILE A 164 -13.11 5.94 1.03
N ARG A 165 -12.92 7.05 1.73
CA ARG A 165 -12.74 8.39 1.16
C ARG A 165 -11.27 8.66 0.91
N PHE A 166 -10.95 9.53 -0.05
CA PHE A 166 -9.58 10.00 -0.25
C PHE A 166 -9.00 10.68 1.00
N VAL A 167 -9.80 11.56 1.63
CA VAL A 167 -9.56 12.10 2.97
C VAL A 167 -10.90 12.24 3.68
N PRO A 168 -10.96 12.37 5.01
CA PRO A 168 -12.21 12.59 5.71
C PRO A 168 -13.02 13.74 5.10
N GLY A 169 -14.29 13.45 4.77
CA GLY A 169 -15.21 14.41 4.18
C GLY A 169 -15.13 14.57 2.66
N SER A 170 -14.15 13.99 1.96
CA SER A 170 -14.11 14.00 0.49
C SER A 170 -15.30 13.21 -0.11
N LYS A 171 -15.67 13.55 -1.35
CA LYS A 171 -16.76 12.89 -2.08
C LYS A 171 -16.25 11.91 -3.16
N PHE A 172 -15.00 11.52 -3.05
CA PHE A 172 -14.33 10.60 -3.95
C PHE A 172 -13.33 9.77 -3.17
N SER A 173 -12.78 8.74 -3.81
CA SER A 173 -11.84 7.77 -3.24
C SER A 173 -10.52 7.77 -4.01
N ASP A 174 -9.52 7.13 -3.43
CA ASP A 174 -8.35 6.60 -4.12
C ASP A 174 -8.54 5.08 -4.27
N PRO A 175 -8.55 4.52 -5.48
CA PRO A 175 -8.66 3.07 -5.67
C PRO A 175 -7.58 2.27 -4.94
N SER A 176 -6.40 2.85 -4.73
CA SER A 176 -5.30 2.19 -4.02
C SER A 176 -5.50 2.09 -2.51
N TYR A 177 -6.45 2.85 -1.93
CA TYR A 177 -6.78 2.77 -0.51
C TYR A 177 -7.74 1.61 -0.19
N HIS A 178 -8.31 0.93 -1.19
CA HIS A 178 -9.19 -0.20 -0.95
C HIS A 178 -8.39 -1.47 -0.62
N LEU A 179 -8.25 -1.74 0.68
CA LEU A 179 -7.49 -2.86 1.25
C LEU A 179 -8.43 -3.99 1.72
N MET A 180 -9.21 -4.57 0.77
CA MET A 180 -10.25 -5.56 1.06
C MET A 180 -9.76 -6.72 1.92
N HIS A 181 -8.54 -7.19 1.66
CA HIS A 181 -7.88 -8.24 2.42
C HIS A 181 -7.60 -7.83 3.88
N PHE A 182 -7.37 -6.56 4.19
CA PHE A 182 -7.29 -6.06 5.57
C PHE A 182 -8.69 -5.98 6.19
N TYR A 183 -9.69 -5.53 5.43
CA TYR A 183 -11.08 -5.40 5.93
C TYR A 183 -11.67 -6.73 6.34
N ASP A 184 -11.33 -7.84 5.67
CA ASP A 184 -11.72 -9.19 6.10
C ASP A 184 -11.18 -9.51 7.51
N TYR A 185 -9.95 -9.09 7.84
CA TYR A 185 -9.41 -9.24 9.19
C TYR A 185 -9.98 -8.22 10.18
N PHE A 186 -10.25 -6.99 9.76
CA PHE A 186 -10.94 -6.01 10.61
C PHE A 186 -12.34 -6.50 10.96
N ALA A 187 -13.03 -7.22 10.07
CA ALA A 187 -14.29 -7.90 10.36
C ALA A 187 -14.19 -8.97 11.46
N LEU A 188 -12.99 -9.46 11.74
CA LEU A 188 -12.74 -10.43 12.82
C LEU A 188 -12.21 -9.79 14.11
N TRP A 189 -11.38 -8.74 13.99
CA TRP A 189 -10.58 -8.24 15.10
C TRP A 189 -10.99 -6.86 15.64
N ALA A 190 -11.73 -6.06 14.87
CA ALA A 190 -12.28 -4.80 15.33
C ALA A 190 -13.27 -4.99 16.50
N ASP A 191 -13.78 -3.90 17.06
CA ASP A 191 -14.86 -3.96 18.03
C ASP A 191 -16.06 -4.70 17.44
N GLU A 192 -16.74 -5.50 18.24
CA GLU A 192 -17.82 -6.39 17.77
C GLU A 192 -18.94 -5.63 17.04
N SER A 193 -19.26 -4.42 17.50
CA SER A 193 -20.27 -3.56 16.87
C SER A 193 -19.91 -3.16 15.45
N ASP A 194 -18.62 -3.10 15.12
CA ASP A 194 -18.10 -2.56 13.85
C ASP A 194 -17.77 -3.67 12.83
N ARG A 195 -17.69 -4.93 13.28
CA ARG A 195 -17.39 -6.08 12.41
C ARG A 195 -18.31 -6.21 11.19
N PRO A 196 -19.65 -6.03 11.31
CA PRO A 196 -20.54 -6.06 10.14
C PRO A 196 -20.22 -4.97 9.11
N PHE A 197 -19.78 -3.78 9.56
CA PHE A 197 -19.36 -2.72 8.67
C PHE A 197 -18.12 -3.14 7.87
N TRP A 198 -17.08 -3.67 8.53
CA TRP A 198 -15.84 -4.09 7.88
C TRP A 198 -16.05 -5.19 6.86
N LYS A 199 -16.95 -6.17 7.16
CA LYS A 199 -17.35 -7.18 6.19
C LYS A 199 -17.96 -6.55 4.94
N ARG A 200 -18.90 -5.60 5.12
CA ARG A 200 -19.49 -4.87 4.00
C ARG A 200 -18.46 -4.03 3.24
N ALA A 201 -17.55 -3.37 3.94
CA ALA A 201 -16.48 -2.58 3.31
C ALA A 201 -15.59 -3.44 2.41
N ALA A 202 -15.25 -4.66 2.82
CA ALA A 202 -14.51 -5.61 1.97
C ALA A 202 -15.29 -5.98 0.70
N GLU A 203 -16.59 -6.31 0.84
CA GLU A 203 -17.45 -6.68 -0.28
C GLU A 203 -17.65 -5.50 -1.27
N GLU A 204 -17.96 -4.31 -0.77
CA GLU A 204 -18.20 -3.14 -1.61
C GLU A 204 -16.90 -2.62 -2.27
N SER A 205 -15.76 -2.71 -1.59
CA SER A 205 -14.47 -2.37 -2.18
C SER A 205 -14.10 -3.28 -3.35
N ARG A 206 -14.37 -4.60 -3.25
CA ARG A 206 -14.18 -5.53 -4.38
C ARG A 206 -15.04 -5.14 -5.58
N LYS A 207 -16.31 -4.80 -5.35
CA LYS A 207 -17.22 -4.34 -6.42
C LYS A 207 -16.79 -2.99 -7.01
N TYR A 208 -16.28 -2.08 -6.16
CA TYR A 208 -15.79 -0.78 -6.59
C TYR A 208 -14.58 -0.93 -7.51
N LEU A 209 -13.59 -1.73 -7.15
CA LEU A 209 -12.37 -1.89 -7.95
C LEU A 209 -12.65 -2.51 -9.33
N ILE A 210 -13.66 -3.37 -9.46
CA ILE A 210 -14.11 -3.87 -10.78
C ILE A 210 -14.59 -2.72 -11.68
N LYS A 211 -15.22 -1.69 -11.11
CA LYS A 211 -15.69 -0.52 -11.86
C LYS A 211 -14.57 0.49 -12.13
N ALA A 212 -13.66 0.65 -11.19
CA ALA A 212 -12.57 1.62 -11.27
C ALA A 212 -11.45 1.17 -12.23
N CYS A 213 -11.28 -0.14 -12.41
CA CYS A 213 -10.28 -0.66 -13.34
C CYS A 213 -10.84 -0.76 -14.77
N HIS A 214 -10.07 -0.24 -15.72
CA HIS A 214 -10.47 -0.24 -17.14
C HIS A 214 -10.52 -1.67 -17.69
N PRO A 215 -11.60 -2.07 -18.40
CA PRO A 215 -11.88 -3.47 -18.75
C PRO A 215 -10.90 -4.10 -19.74
N LYS A 216 -10.09 -3.31 -20.45
CA LYS A 216 -9.11 -3.82 -21.42
C LYS A 216 -7.67 -3.75 -20.94
N THR A 217 -7.33 -2.78 -20.10
CA THR A 217 -5.95 -2.57 -19.64
C THR A 217 -5.73 -3.01 -18.20
N GLY A 218 -6.79 -3.10 -17.39
CA GLY A 218 -6.69 -3.32 -15.95
C GLY A 218 -6.23 -2.09 -15.16
N MET A 219 -5.92 -0.97 -15.82
CA MET A 219 -5.48 0.27 -15.18
C MET A 219 -6.64 0.98 -14.48
N ASN A 220 -6.34 1.62 -13.37
CA ASN A 220 -7.25 2.46 -12.59
C ASN A 220 -6.69 3.89 -12.49
N PRO A 221 -7.54 4.91 -12.23
CA PRO A 221 -7.05 6.26 -11.94
C PRO A 221 -6.38 6.31 -10.56
N GLU A 222 -5.57 7.36 -10.31
CA GLU A 222 -5.13 7.69 -8.95
C GLU A 222 -6.35 8.03 -8.08
N TYR A 223 -7.25 8.91 -8.56
CA TYR A 223 -8.48 9.26 -7.85
C TYR A 223 -9.70 8.85 -8.66
N GLY A 224 -10.68 8.25 -7.98
CA GLY A 224 -11.91 7.77 -8.58
C GLY A 224 -13.15 8.23 -7.81
N ASN A 225 -14.20 8.59 -8.53
CA ASN A 225 -15.52 8.82 -7.95
C ASN A 225 -16.06 7.50 -7.35
N PHE A 226 -17.02 7.54 -6.44
CA PHE A 226 -17.60 6.34 -5.82
C PHE A 226 -18.35 5.42 -6.81
N ASP A 227 -18.61 5.87 -8.03
CA ASP A 227 -19.13 5.04 -9.12
C ASP A 227 -18.03 4.32 -9.94
N GLY A 228 -16.74 4.60 -9.65
CA GLY A 228 -15.57 4.05 -10.32
C GLY A 228 -15.03 4.89 -11.47
N THR A 229 -15.70 5.98 -11.85
CA THR A 229 -15.20 6.88 -12.91
C THR A 229 -13.99 7.68 -12.44
N PRO A 230 -13.00 7.98 -13.33
CA PRO A 230 -11.85 8.79 -12.98
C PRO A 230 -12.24 10.17 -12.45
N ASN A 231 -11.53 10.63 -11.41
CA ASN A 231 -11.69 11.95 -10.85
C ASN A 231 -10.40 12.76 -11.02
N PRO A 232 -10.36 13.78 -11.91
CA PRO A 232 -9.15 14.56 -12.18
C PRO A 232 -8.88 15.65 -11.13
N TYR A 233 -9.24 15.45 -9.88
CA TYR A 233 -9.16 16.42 -8.79
C TYR A 233 -7.79 17.13 -8.70
N GLY A 234 -7.82 18.46 -8.58
CA GLY A 234 -6.68 19.33 -8.27
C GLY A 234 -5.84 19.76 -9.48
N PRO A 235 -5.12 20.90 -9.38
CA PRO A 235 -4.04 21.27 -10.27
C PRO A 235 -2.69 20.69 -9.78
N PRO A 236 -1.79 20.21 -10.69
CA PRO A 236 -2.11 20.01 -12.09
C PRO A 236 -3.14 18.92 -12.30
N GLU A 237 -4.00 19.06 -13.30
CA GLU A 237 -4.93 18.01 -13.71
C GLU A 237 -4.16 16.71 -14.00
N GLY A 238 -4.76 15.54 -13.74
CA GLY A 238 -4.12 14.28 -14.09
C GLY A 238 -4.27 13.16 -13.08
N HIS A 239 -4.91 13.37 -11.94
CA HIS A 239 -5.20 12.30 -10.97
C HIS A 239 -6.27 11.31 -11.47
N GLY A 240 -6.88 11.58 -12.62
CA GLY A 240 -7.71 10.63 -13.35
C GLY A 240 -6.94 9.60 -14.18
N ASP A 241 -5.60 9.65 -14.17
CA ASP A 241 -4.71 8.81 -14.94
C ASP A 241 -4.14 7.65 -14.10
N PHE A 242 -3.55 6.64 -14.78
CA PHE A 242 -2.77 5.58 -14.13
C PHE A 242 -1.35 6.07 -13.89
N TYR A 243 -1.07 6.44 -12.65
CA TYR A 243 0.19 7.02 -12.22
C TYR A 243 0.42 6.76 -10.72
N SER A 244 1.66 6.85 -10.24
CA SER A 244 2.07 6.83 -8.82
C SER A 244 1.19 5.95 -7.90
N ASP A 245 0.21 6.53 -7.20
CA ASP A 245 -0.62 5.83 -6.23
C ASP A 245 -1.48 4.73 -6.86
N ALA A 246 -1.93 4.92 -8.11
CA ALA A 246 -2.72 3.94 -8.84
C ALA A 246 -2.03 2.57 -8.97
N TYR A 247 -0.68 2.53 -8.93
CA TYR A 247 0.09 1.28 -9.06
C TYR A 247 -0.23 0.28 -7.95
N ARG A 248 -0.54 0.76 -6.73
CA ARG A 248 -0.83 -0.09 -5.56
C ARG A 248 -2.09 -0.93 -5.71
N THR A 249 -3.06 -0.48 -6.51
CA THR A 249 -4.34 -1.19 -6.69
C THR A 249 -4.13 -2.62 -7.21
N GLY A 250 -3.28 -2.81 -8.22
CA GLY A 250 -2.96 -4.14 -8.74
C GLY A 250 -2.33 -5.06 -7.68
N ALA A 251 -1.42 -4.51 -6.86
CA ALA A 251 -0.79 -5.23 -5.75
C ALA A 251 -1.81 -5.64 -4.68
N ASN A 252 -2.76 -4.75 -4.33
CA ASN A 252 -3.84 -5.05 -3.38
C ASN A 252 -4.77 -6.15 -3.90
N ILE A 253 -5.10 -6.13 -5.20
CA ILE A 253 -5.83 -7.21 -5.88
C ILE A 253 -5.06 -8.53 -5.79
N GLY A 254 -3.75 -8.50 -6.03
CA GLY A 254 -2.88 -9.67 -5.92
C GLY A 254 -2.93 -10.31 -4.53
N LEU A 255 -2.84 -9.51 -3.46
CA LEU A 255 -2.95 -9.98 -2.07
C LEU A 255 -4.35 -10.50 -1.73
N ASP A 256 -5.40 -9.80 -2.16
CA ASP A 256 -6.77 -10.24 -1.90
C ASP A 256 -7.04 -11.63 -2.50
N VAL A 257 -6.60 -11.85 -3.73
CA VAL A 257 -6.73 -13.16 -4.41
C VAL A 257 -5.87 -14.23 -3.73
N LEU A 258 -4.64 -13.88 -3.34
CA LEU A 258 -3.75 -14.81 -2.63
C LEU A 258 -4.34 -15.29 -1.30
N TRP A 259 -4.95 -14.38 -0.54
CA TRP A 259 -5.47 -14.69 0.79
C TRP A 259 -6.85 -15.37 0.75
N ASN A 260 -7.69 -15.04 -0.23
CA ASN A 260 -9.09 -15.47 -0.29
C ASN A 260 -9.40 -16.46 -1.42
N ASN A 261 -8.47 -16.69 -2.36
CA ASN A 261 -8.66 -17.53 -3.55
C ASN A 261 -9.93 -17.17 -4.36
N ASN A 262 -10.24 -15.88 -4.47
CA ASN A 262 -11.51 -15.36 -5.00
C ASN A 262 -11.39 -14.70 -6.39
N GLY A 263 -10.22 -14.78 -7.04
CA GLY A 263 -9.90 -14.01 -8.24
C GLY A 263 -10.87 -14.22 -9.41
N LYS A 264 -11.38 -15.44 -9.58
CA LYS A 264 -12.38 -15.76 -10.62
C LYS A 264 -13.76 -15.23 -10.25
N GLU A 265 -14.17 -15.39 -9.01
CA GLU A 265 -15.51 -14.98 -8.53
C GLU A 265 -15.65 -13.45 -8.51
N THR A 266 -14.60 -12.74 -8.12
CA THR A 266 -14.57 -11.27 -8.10
C THR A 266 -14.36 -10.66 -9.47
N GLY A 267 -13.79 -11.38 -10.43
CA GLY A 267 -13.31 -10.83 -11.71
C GLY A 267 -11.89 -10.23 -11.64
N PHE A 268 -11.23 -10.29 -10.50
CA PHE A 268 -9.88 -9.75 -10.29
C PHE A 268 -8.82 -10.41 -11.17
N SER A 269 -8.96 -11.70 -11.48
CA SER A 269 -8.04 -12.37 -12.40
C SER A 269 -8.06 -11.75 -13.80
N THR A 270 -9.22 -11.29 -14.28
CA THR A 270 -9.30 -10.59 -15.58
C THR A 270 -8.58 -9.24 -15.56
N ILE A 271 -8.73 -8.48 -14.45
CA ILE A 271 -8.01 -7.20 -14.27
C ILE A 271 -6.51 -7.45 -14.24
N ALA A 272 -6.06 -8.42 -13.45
CA ALA A 272 -4.65 -8.77 -13.34
C ALA A 272 -4.07 -9.23 -14.68
N ASP A 273 -4.75 -10.13 -15.40
CA ASP A 273 -4.32 -10.60 -16.72
C ASP A 273 -4.16 -9.43 -17.71
N ASN A 274 -5.12 -8.51 -17.76
CA ASN A 274 -5.07 -7.35 -18.63
C ASN A 274 -3.91 -6.43 -18.31
N LEU A 275 -3.71 -6.12 -17.01
CA LEU A 275 -2.62 -5.27 -16.57
C LEU A 275 -1.25 -5.90 -16.85
N ILE A 276 -1.07 -7.17 -16.54
CA ILE A 276 0.18 -7.88 -16.78
C ILE A 276 0.46 -8.02 -18.28
N ASN A 277 -0.55 -8.34 -19.09
CA ASN A 277 -0.38 -8.43 -20.55
C ASN A 277 0.01 -7.09 -21.17
N PHE A 278 -0.48 -5.97 -20.64
CA PHE A 278 -0.10 -4.64 -21.12
C PHE A 278 1.39 -4.33 -20.88
N PHE A 279 1.91 -4.68 -19.69
CA PHE A 279 3.27 -4.32 -19.28
C PHE A 279 4.35 -5.39 -19.56
N ALA A 280 3.98 -6.60 -19.96
CA ALA A 280 4.90 -7.74 -20.05
C ALA A 280 6.12 -7.50 -20.94
N ASP A 281 5.94 -6.75 -22.04
CA ASP A 281 7.00 -6.51 -23.03
C ASP A 281 7.59 -5.09 -22.95
N ILE A 282 7.16 -4.24 -21.99
CA ILE A 282 7.68 -2.91 -21.77
C ILE A 282 8.82 -2.96 -20.74
N ASP A 283 9.99 -2.42 -21.08
CA ASP A 283 11.11 -2.30 -20.13
C ASP A 283 10.77 -1.25 -19.05
N PRO A 284 11.06 -1.45 -17.77
CA PRO A 284 10.78 -0.47 -16.72
C PRO A 284 11.33 0.94 -16.98
N LYS A 285 12.45 1.08 -17.68
CA LYS A 285 12.98 2.41 -18.08
C LYS A 285 12.09 3.17 -19.05
N ASP A 286 11.18 2.46 -19.74
CA ASP A 286 10.24 2.98 -20.75
C ASP A 286 8.81 3.10 -20.20
N TYR A 287 8.58 2.81 -18.92
CA TYR A 287 7.30 3.03 -18.26
C TYR A 287 6.93 4.52 -18.26
N LYS A 288 5.66 4.78 -18.49
CA LYS A 288 5.09 6.12 -18.68
C LYS A 288 3.93 6.33 -17.73
N LYS A 289 3.46 7.55 -17.67
CA LYS A 289 2.12 7.88 -17.20
C LYS A 289 1.13 7.54 -18.30
N TYR A 290 0.03 6.90 -17.95
CA TYR A 290 -0.99 6.48 -18.91
C TYR A 290 -2.37 6.99 -18.49
N LYS A 291 -3.20 7.34 -19.48
CA LYS A 291 -4.64 7.31 -19.27
C LYS A 291 -5.05 5.86 -18.99
N ILE A 292 -6.17 5.66 -18.30
CA ILE A 292 -6.60 4.30 -17.93
C ILE A 292 -6.86 3.39 -19.15
N ASP A 293 -7.08 3.95 -20.33
CA ASP A 293 -7.24 3.19 -21.59
C ASP A 293 -5.90 2.71 -22.21
N GLY A 294 -4.77 3.08 -21.59
CA GLY A 294 -3.42 2.74 -22.03
C GLY A 294 -2.77 3.75 -22.95
N THR A 295 -3.42 4.87 -23.24
CA THR A 295 -2.83 5.96 -24.03
C THR A 295 -1.79 6.69 -23.18
N PRO A 296 -0.53 6.86 -23.65
CA PRO A 296 0.47 7.67 -22.93
C PRO A 296 0.02 9.12 -22.76
N VAL A 297 0.28 9.68 -21.58
CA VAL A 297 0.06 11.10 -21.31
C VAL A 297 1.22 11.90 -21.92
N LEU A 298 0.90 13.03 -22.57
CA LEU A 298 1.90 13.91 -23.16
C LEU A 298 2.14 15.12 -22.25
N GLN A 299 3.40 15.53 -22.17
CA GLN A 299 3.83 16.79 -21.58
C GLN A 299 3.54 17.97 -22.53
N GLU A 300 3.70 19.19 -22.07
CA GLU A 300 3.47 20.41 -22.87
C GLU A 300 4.33 20.49 -24.14
N ASP A 301 5.52 19.90 -24.14
CA ASP A 301 6.42 19.83 -25.28
C ASP A 301 6.11 18.69 -26.27
N GLY A 302 5.05 17.94 -26.04
CA GLY A 302 4.63 16.81 -26.85
C GLY A 302 5.39 15.50 -26.59
N THR A 303 6.30 15.45 -25.64
CA THR A 303 6.96 14.21 -25.20
C THR A 303 6.06 13.41 -24.25
N GLU A 304 6.24 12.10 -24.23
CA GLU A 304 5.48 11.22 -23.33
C GLU A 304 6.00 11.35 -21.88
N GLU A 305 5.09 11.55 -20.94
CA GLU A 305 5.43 11.66 -19.52
C GLU A 305 5.89 10.31 -18.97
N LYS A 306 7.06 10.24 -18.38
CA LYS A 306 7.61 9.02 -17.79
C LYS A 306 7.00 8.71 -16.43
N ALA A 307 6.95 7.42 -16.10
CA ALA A 307 6.60 6.98 -14.76
C ALA A 307 7.56 7.58 -13.73
N LEU A 308 7.02 8.20 -12.69
CA LEU A 308 7.83 8.77 -11.58
C LEU A 308 8.49 7.66 -10.76
N HIS A 309 7.82 6.50 -10.62
CA HIS A 309 8.19 5.37 -9.78
C HIS A 309 8.27 4.06 -10.58
N PRO A 310 9.22 3.94 -11.55
CA PRO A 310 9.26 2.79 -12.46
C PRO A 310 9.57 1.45 -11.75
N ILE A 311 10.38 1.48 -10.67
CA ILE A 311 10.70 0.28 -9.90
C ILE A 311 9.52 -0.10 -9.00
N GLY A 312 8.83 0.90 -8.42
CA GLY A 312 7.58 0.69 -7.69
C GLY A 312 6.48 0.10 -8.57
N LEU A 313 6.32 0.60 -9.81
CA LEU A 313 5.38 0.03 -10.76
C LEU A 313 5.73 -1.43 -11.09
N LEU A 314 7.01 -1.75 -11.38
CA LEU A 314 7.42 -3.13 -11.62
C LEU A 314 7.13 -4.03 -10.40
N ALA A 315 7.39 -3.55 -9.20
CA ALA A 315 7.15 -4.29 -7.96
C ALA A 315 5.65 -4.59 -7.76
N THR A 316 4.79 -3.60 -7.96
CA THR A 316 3.34 -3.79 -7.86
C THR A 316 2.79 -4.69 -8.96
N LEU A 317 3.32 -4.61 -10.19
CA LEU A 317 3.01 -5.56 -11.26
C LEU A 317 3.42 -6.99 -10.87
N ALA A 318 4.62 -7.19 -10.30
CA ALA A 318 5.06 -8.50 -9.84
C ALA A 318 4.11 -9.06 -8.76
N GLN A 319 3.66 -8.24 -7.82
CA GLN A 319 2.67 -8.63 -6.82
C GLN A 319 1.28 -8.91 -7.44
N THR A 320 0.87 -8.15 -8.44
CA THR A 320 -0.39 -8.37 -9.20
C THR A 320 -0.43 -9.75 -9.85
N THR A 321 0.74 -10.31 -10.25
CA THR A 321 0.79 -11.65 -10.89
C THR A 321 0.18 -12.76 -10.03
N MET A 322 0.07 -12.56 -8.72
CA MET A 322 -0.57 -13.53 -7.82
C MET A 322 -2.06 -13.71 -8.07
N ALA A 323 -2.72 -12.73 -8.71
CA ALA A 323 -4.12 -12.81 -9.12
C ALA A 323 -4.31 -13.32 -10.56
N CYS A 324 -3.25 -13.49 -11.34
CA CYS A 324 -3.35 -13.90 -12.73
C CYS A 324 -3.94 -15.30 -12.88
N SER A 325 -4.72 -15.46 -13.98
CA SER A 325 -5.17 -16.76 -14.44
C SER A 325 -4.06 -17.48 -15.24
N ASP A 326 -4.31 -18.74 -15.59
CA ASP A 326 -3.39 -19.50 -16.44
C ASP A 326 -3.20 -18.86 -17.83
N ALA A 327 -4.13 -18.03 -18.30
CA ALA A 327 -4.03 -17.35 -19.59
C ALA A 327 -2.88 -16.32 -19.63
N ALA A 328 -2.56 -15.69 -18.52
CA ALA A 328 -1.45 -14.71 -18.42
C ALA A 328 -0.17 -15.31 -17.83
N LYS A 329 -0.12 -16.61 -17.53
CA LYS A 329 1.00 -17.26 -16.80
C LYS A 329 2.37 -16.95 -17.38
N GLN A 330 2.53 -16.98 -18.70
CA GLN A 330 3.82 -16.72 -19.34
C GLN A 330 4.27 -15.26 -19.14
N ASN A 331 3.36 -14.31 -19.24
CA ASN A 331 3.64 -12.90 -19.03
C ASN A 331 3.86 -12.59 -17.55
N ALA A 332 3.12 -13.24 -16.66
CA ALA A 332 3.34 -13.17 -15.21
C ALA A 332 4.77 -13.63 -14.84
N GLU A 333 5.24 -14.77 -15.39
CA GLU A 333 6.60 -15.24 -15.19
C GLU A 333 7.65 -14.23 -15.68
N LYS A 334 7.46 -13.61 -16.87
CA LYS A 334 8.36 -12.56 -17.37
C LYS A 334 8.47 -11.39 -16.40
N ILE A 335 7.34 -10.91 -15.86
CA ILE A 335 7.31 -9.79 -14.89
C ILE A 335 8.03 -10.18 -13.61
N VAL A 336 7.75 -11.36 -13.03
CA VAL A 336 8.39 -11.81 -11.78
C VAL A 336 9.90 -12.00 -11.96
N ARG A 337 10.37 -12.58 -13.06
CA ARG A 337 11.80 -12.71 -13.34
C ARG A 337 12.48 -11.35 -13.52
N ARG A 338 11.86 -10.44 -14.26
CA ARG A 338 12.34 -9.06 -14.40
C ARG A 338 12.43 -8.35 -13.05
N PHE A 339 11.40 -8.49 -12.20
CA PHE A 339 11.43 -7.95 -10.84
C PHE A 339 12.56 -8.53 -10.02
N TRP A 340 12.77 -9.84 -10.05
CA TRP A 340 13.88 -10.48 -9.36
C TRP A 340 15.24 -9.96 -9.81
N GLU A 341 15.45 -9.70 -11.09
CA GLU A 341 16.70 -9.20 -11.64
C GLU A 341 16.93 -7.69 -11.41
N THR A 342 15.86 -6.96 -11.12
CA THR A 342 15.91 -5.50 -10.95
C THR A 342 16.39 -5.15 -9.53
N PRO A 343 17.41 -4.29 -9.37
CA PRO A 343 17.86 -3.84 -8.06
C PRO A 343 16.89 -2.81 -7.45
N LEU A 344 17.02 -2.58 -6.14
CA LEU A 344 16.38 -1.47 -5.45
C LEU A 344 16.75 -0.13 -6.12
N ARG A 345 15.80 0.80 -6.13
CA ARG A 345 16.05 2.17 -6.59
C ARG A 345 17.03 2.87 -5.65
N THR A 346 17.95 3.64 -6.24
CA THR A 346 18.86 4.52 -5.51
C THR A 346 18.51 5.99 -5.76
N GLY A 347 19.18 6.91 -5.04
CA GLY A 347 19.00 8.34 -5.20
C GLY A 347 17.82 8.91 -4.43
N GLU A 348 17.42 10.13 -4.81
CA GLU A 348 16.48 10.96 -4.09
C GLU A 348 15.09 10.33 -3.95
N ARG A 349 14.56 9.72 -5.01
CA ARG A 349 13.19 9.16 -5.02
C ARG A 349 13.12 7.67 -4.70
N ARG A 350 14.05 7.15 -3.89
CA ARG A 350 14.11 5.72 -3.56
C ARG A 350 13.05 5.24 -2.56
N TYR A 351 12.49 6.13 -1.77
CA TYR A 351 11.57 5.80 -0.68
C TYR A 351 10.35 5.00 -1.17
N TYR A 352 9.51 5.60 -1.99
CA TYR A 352 8.24 4.99 -2.41
C TYR A 352 8.46 3.71 -3.23
N ASP A 353 9.36 3.76 -4.23
CA ASP A 353 9.70 2.57 -5.03
C ASP A 353 10.14 1.39 -4.16
N ASN A 354 10.98 1.63 -3.16
CA ASN A 354 11.55 0.57 -2.34
C ASN A 354 10.58 0.08 -1.26
N CYS A 355 9.63 0.88 -0.82
CA CYS A 355 8.50 0.40 -0.01
C CYS A 355 7.69 -0.64 -0.79
N LEU A 356 7.29 -0.32 -2.03
CA LEU A 356 6.54 -1.23 -2.89
C LEU A 356 7.36 -2.47 -3.26
N TYR A 357 8.67 -2.29 -3.48
CA TYR A 357 9.60 -3.39 -3.75
C TYR A 357 9.65 -4.39 -2.58
N MET A 358 9.77 -3.91 -1.34
CA MET A 358 9.79 -4.79 -0.17
C MET A 358 8.46 -5.53 0.02
N PHE A 359 7.33 -4.89 -0.19
CA PHE A 359 6.03 -5.56 -0.14
C PHE A 359 5.90 -6.66 -1.20
N ALA A 360 6.35 -6.40 -2.43
CA ALA A 360 6.36 -7.42 -3.47
C ALA A 360 7.29 -8.60 -3.12
N MET A 361 8.48 -8.34 -2.55
CA MET A 361 9.39 -9.37 -2.06
C MET A 361 8.73 -10.23 -0.97
N LEU A 362 8.08 -9.61 0.01
CA LEU A 362 7.36 -10.31 1.08
C LEU A 362 6.20 -11.15 0.54
N ALA A 363 5.41 -10.60 -0.38
CA ALA A 363 4.25 -11.26 -0.95
C ALA A 363 4.66 -12.48 -1.80
N LEU A 364 5.58 -12.29 -2.75
CA LEU A 364 6.02 -13.34 -3.67
C LEU A 364 6.83 -14.44 -2.96
N SER A 365 7.52 -14.13 -1.86
CA SER A 365 8.21 -15.10 -1.01
C SER A 365 7.29 -15.85 -0.04
N GLY A 366 6.01 -15.48 0.04
CA GLY A 366 5.03 -16.05 0.97
C GLY A 366 5.16 -15.56 2.42
N LYS A 367 5.97 -14.52 2.67
CA LYS A 367 6.12 -13.91 4.01
C LYS A 367 5.06 -12.87 4.33
N TYR A 368 4.35 -12.34 3.34
CA TYR A 368 3.22 -11.43 3.56
C TYR A 368 1.97 -12.24 3.90
N CYS A 369 1.91 -12.75 5.11
CA CYS A 369 0.81 -13.57 5.59
C CYS A 369 0.39 -13.15 7.00
N VAL A 370 -0.84 -13.49 7.32
CA VAL A 370 -1.42 -13.39 8.65
C VAL A 370 -1.44 -14.80 9.25
N GLU A 371 -0.58 -15.04 10.24
CA GLU A 371 -0.53 -16.30 11.00
C GLU A 371 -1.47 -16.28 12.20
#